data_2e434fc86e0a20a1dca76db7d2f4fca3
#
_entry.id   2e434fc86e0a20a1dca76db7d2f4fca3
#
_cell.length_a   1.000
_cell.length_b   1.000
_cell.length_c   1.000
_cell.angle_alpha   90.00
_cell.angle_beta   90.00
_cell.angle_gamma   90.00
#
_symmetry.space_group_name_H-M   'P 1'
#
loop_
_entity.id
_entity.type
_entity.pdbx_description
1 polymer ?
#
loop_
_entity_poly.entity_id
_entity_poly.type
_entity_poly.pdbx_seq_one_letter_code
_entity_poly.pdbx_strand_id
1 'polypeptide(L)'
;MAGHSHWAGIKHKKNRTDKQRSKIFSKLSKEITVAAKLGSKDPNMNPRLRSAIQTARSSNMPKDNIERAIKKTEINKNLNYDSLIYEGFGPEKIAIIIEALSDNKNRTASNIRTIFQKFG
;
A
#
# COMPACT_ATOMS: atom_id res chain seq x y z
N MET A 1 36.16 -18.49 0.17
CA MET A 1 35.30 -19.57 -0.36
C MET A 1 34.17 -18.97 -1.18
N ALA A 2 34.27 -19.11 -2.48
CA ALA A 2 33.36 -18.50 -3.45
C ALA A 2 31.88 -18.91 -3.26
N GLY A 3 31.62 -20.17 -2.86
CA GLY A 3 30.26 -20.66 -2.65
C GLY A 3 29.49 -19.98 -1.50
N HIS A 4 30.18 -19.62 -0.42
CA HIS A 4 29.55 -18.90 0.69
C HIS A 4 29.18 -17.47 0.32
N SER A 5 30.04 -16.75 -0.40
CA SER A 5 29.76 -15.38 -0.85
C SER A 5 28.56 -15.33 -1.81
N HIS A 6 28.47 -16.28 -2.73
CA HIS A 6 27.40 -16.39 -3.69
C HIS A 6 26.05 -16.66 -2.99
N TRP A 7 26.01 -17.60 -2.04
CA TRP A 7 24.82 -17.93 -1.29
C TRP A 7 24.34 -16.77 -0.42
N ALA A 8 25.27 -16.08 0.26
CA ALA A 8 24.95 -14.89 1.07
C ALA A 8 24.36 -13.78 0.20
N GLY A 9 24.90 -13.55 -1.01
CA GLY A 9 24.37 -12.57 -1.95
C GLY A 9 22.96 -12.89 -2.40
N ILE A 10 22.64 -14.15 -2.69
CA ILE A 10 21.30 -14.61 -3.05
C ILE A 10 20.32 -14.41 -1.88
N LYS A 11 20.74 -14.76 -0.66
CA LYS A 11 19.94 -14.59 0.55
C LYS A 11 19.56 -13.12 0.79
N HIS A 12 20.52 -12.21 0.70
CA HIS A 12 20.25 -10.77 0.86
C HIS A 12 19.34 -10.23 -0.24
N LYS A 13 19.52 -10.65 -1.48
CA LYS A 13 18.67 -10.26 -2.60
C LYS A 13 17.25 -10.75 -2.41
N LYS A 14 17.05 -11.99 -1.96
CA LYS A 14 15.74 -12.56 -1.65
C LYS A 14 15.05 -11.79 -0.53
N ASN A 15 15.75 -11.47 0.55
CA ASN A 15 15.19 -10.70 1.68
C ASN A 15 14.71 -9.31 1.26
N ARG A 16 15.45 -8.61 0.41
CA ARG A 16 15.05 -7.30 -0.14
C ARG A 16 13.81 -7.42 -1.00
N THR A 17 13.74 -8.41 -1.87
CA THR A 17 12.57 -8.69 -2.72
C THR A 17 11.34 -9.02 -1.89
N ASP A 18 11.50 -9.84 -0.85
CA ASP A 18 10.40 -10.19 0.06
C ASP A 18 9.90 -8.98 0.85
N LYS A 19 10.78 -8.09 1.30
CA LYS A 19 10.40 -6.83 1.97
C LYS A 19 9.61 -5.91 1.03
N GLN A 20 10.05 -5.77 -0.21
CA GLN A 20 9.35 -4.95 -1.21
C GLN A 20 7.96 -5.53 -1.50
N ARG A 21 7.85 -6.84 -1.65
CA ARG A 21 6.59 -7.55 -1.86
C ARG A 21 5.64 -7.34 -0.68
N SER A 22 6.15 -7.45 0.56
CA SER A 22 5.36 -7.22 1.76
C SER A 22 4.82 -5.81 1.84
N LYS A 23 5.60 -4.80 1.48
CA LYS A 23 5.15 -3.40 1.43
C LYS A 23 4.05 -3.20 0.40
N ILE A 24 4.21 -3.75 -0.79
CA ILE A 24 3.21 -3.67 -1.87
C ILE A 24 1.93 -4.36 -1.43
N PHE A 25 2.01 -5.57 -0.89
CA PHE A 25 0.84 -6.31 -0.44
C PHE A 25 0.11 -5.61 0.70
N SER A 26 0.84 -4.99 1.64
CA SER A 26 0.24 -4.19 2.71
C SER A 26 -0.56 -3.01 2.17
N LYS A 27 -0.02 -2.30 1.19
CA LYS A 27 -0.71 -1.17 0.55
C LYS A 27 -1.95 -1.64 -0.22
N LEU A 28 -1.85 -2.73 -0.96
CA LEU A 28 -2.96 -3.29 -1.73
C LEU A 28 -4.07 -3.82 -0.81
N SER A 29 -3.71 -4.52 0.27
CA SER A 29 -4.66 -4.97 1.29
C SER A 29 -5.41 -3.80 1.91
N LYS A 30 -4.69 -2.73 2.26
CA LYS A 30 -5.27 -1.53 2.84
C LYS A 30 -6.27 -0.86 1.88
N GLU A 31 -5.91 -0.74 0.61
CA GLU A 31 -6.79 -0.18 -0.42
C GLU A 31 -8.06 -1.02 -0.58
N ILE A 32 -7.94 -2.34 -0.62
CA ILE A 32 -9.10 -3.25 -0.70
C ILE A 32 -10.01 -3.07 0.52
N THR A 33 -9.44 -3.04 1.72
CA THR A 33 -10.20 -2.88 2.95
C THR A 33 -10.95 -1.55 2.98
N VAL A 34 -10.29 -0.45 2.60
CA VAL A 34 -10.89 0.88 2.58
C VAL A 34 -11.99 0.96 1.51
N ALA A 35 -11.74 0.44 0.32
CA ALA A 35 -12.74 0.43 -0.75
C ALA A 35 -13.99 -0.36 -0.34
N ALA A 36 -13.82 -1.51 0.31
CA ALA A 36 -14.93 -2.32 0.81
C ALA A 36 -15.67 -1.63 1.96
N LYS A 37 -14.97 -0.87 2.79
CA LYS A 37 -15.57 -0.13 3.90
C LYS A 37 -16.41 1.07 3.42
N LEU A 38 -15.92 1.81 2.44
CA LEU A 38 -16.57 3.03 1.93
C LEU A 38 -17.72 2.75 0.97
N GLY A 39 -17.82 1.54 0.45
CA GLY A 39 -18.86 1.15 -0.49
C GLY A 39 -19.38 -0.25 -0.19
N SER A 40 -19.79 -0.95 -1.24
CA SER A 40 -20.24 -2.34 -1.12
C SER A 40 -19.05 -3.29 -1.04
N LYS A 41 -19.24 -4.42 -0.35
CA LYS A 41 -18.28 -5.54 -0.35
C LYS A 41 -18.36 -6.36 -1.63
N ASP A 42 -19.38 -6.15 -2.44
CA ASP A 42 -19.53 -6.79 -3.73
C ASP A 42 -18.78 -5.98 -4.80
N PRO A 43 -17.74 -6.56 -5.45
CA PRO A 43 -16.99 -5.85 -6.48
C PRO A 43 -17.87 -5.38 -7.65
N ASN A 44 -18.96 -6.10 -7.95
CA ASN A 44 -19.88 -5.71 -9.02
C ASN A 44 -20.61 -4.40 -8.72
N MET A 45 -20.77 -4.08 -7.43
CA MET A 45 -21.46 -2.88 -6.95
C MET A 45 -20.50 -1.78 -6.49
N ASN A 46 -19.19 -2.02 -6.59
CA ASN A 46 -18.17 -1.11 -6.07
C ASN A 46 -16.99 -1.00 -7.05
N PRO A 47 -16.98 0.02 -7.92
CA PRO A 47 -15.92 0.19 -8.91
C PRO A 47 -14.52 0.34 -8.31
N ARG A 48 -14.38 1.04 -7.18
CA ARG A 48 -13.11 1.21 -6.48
C ARG A 48 -12.58 -0.13 -5.96
N LEU A 49 -13.45 -0.95 -5.38
CA LEU A 49 -13.09 -2.28 -4.90
C LEU A 49 -12.70 -3.19 -6.08
N ARG A 50 -13.42 -3.13 -7.17
CA ARG A 50 -13.09 -3.90 -8.38
C ARG A 50 -11.71 -3.53 -8.91
N SER A 51 -11.40 -2.25 -9.00
CA SER A 51 -10.07 -1.77 -9.43
C SER A 51 -8.96 -2.21 -8.47
N ALA A 52 -9.20 -2.11 -7.17
CA ALA A 52 -8.25 -2.54 -6.14
C ALA A 52 -7.97 -4.05 -6.22
N ILE A 53 -8.99 -4.87 -6.41
CA ILE A 53 -8.85 -6.32 -6.57
C ILE A 53 -8.06 -6.64 -7.85
N GLN A 54 -8.35 -5.96 -8.94
CA GLN A 54 -7.65 -6.16 -10.21
C GLN A 54 -6.16 -5.83 -10.08
N THR A 55 -5.83 -4.74 -9.45
CA THR A 55 -4.44 -4.36 -9.16
C THR A 55 -3.74 -5.39 -8.27
N ALA A 56 -4.43 -5.87 -7.24
CA ALA A 56 -3.90 -6.90 -6.35
C ALA A 56 -3.60 -8.21 -7.09
N ARG A 57 -4.50 -8.64 -7.97
CA ARG A 57 -4.29 -9.83 -8.81
C ARG A 57 -3.10 -9.65 -9.77
N SER A 58 -2.97 -8.48 -10.36
CA SER A 58 -1.83 -8.16 -11.24
C SER A 58 -0.50 -8.20 -10.50
N SER A 59 -0.51 -7.94 -9.19
CA SER A 59 0.67 -8.02 -8.32
C SER A 59 0.84 -9.39 -7.68
N ASN A 60 0.10 -10.39 -8.14
CA ASN A 60 0.16 -11.79 -7.67
C ASN A 60 -0.26 -11.97 -6.21
N MET A 61 -1.16 -11.13 -5.72
CA MET A 61 -1.74 -11.35 -4.39
C MET A 61 -2.65 -12.57 -4.41
N PRO A 62 -2.46 -13.54 -3.50
CA PRO A 62 -3.33 -14.72 -3.43
C PRO A 62 -4.79 -14.36 -3.16
N LYS A 63 -5.70 -15.12 -3.72
CA LYS A 63 -7.14 -14.94 -3.57
C LYS A 63 -7.56 -14.88 -2.09
N ASP A 64 -7.00 -15.74 -1.25
CA ASP A 64 -7.29 -15.78 0.18
C ASP A 64 -6.92 -14.47 0.88
N ASN A 65 -5.84 -13.84 0.47
CA ASN A 65 -5.42 -12.56 1.02
C ASN A 65 -6.38 -11.44 0.63
N ILE A 66 -6.87 -11.47 -0.61
CA ILE A 66 -7.86 -10.51 -1.11
C ILE A 66 -9.18 -10.66 -0.33
N GLU A 67 -9.68 -11.87 -0.18
CA GLU A 67 -10.90 -12.15 0.58
C GLU A 67 -10.77 -11.74 2.05
N ARG A 68 -9.62 -12.01 2.65
CA ARG A 68 -9.32 -11.61 4.03
C ARG A 68 -9.32 -10.10 4.21
N ALA A 69 -8.77 -9.37 3.24
CA ALA A 69 -8.77 -7.91 3.25
C ALA A 69 -10.20 -7.35 3.20
N ILE A 70 -11.08 -7.93 2.40
CA ILE A 70 -12.49 -7.54 2.33
C ILE A 70 -13.21 -7.85 3.65
N LYS A 71 -13.01 -9.04 4.21
CA LYS A 71 -13.63 -9.47 5.47
C LYS A 71 -13.15 -8.67 6.69
N LYS A 72 -11.98 -8.08 6.61
CA LYS A 72 -11.42 -7.27 7.70
C LYS A 72 -12.33 -6.11 8.09
N THR A 73 -13.13 -5.60 7.17
CA THR A 73 -14.12 -4.56 7.45
C THR A 73 -15.23 -5.03 8.40
N GLU A 74 -15.55 -6.32 8.40
CA GLU A 74 -16.58 -6.91 9.27
C GLU A 74 -16.07 -7.12 10.69
N ILE A 75 -14.80 -7.55 10.79
CA ILE A 75 -14.17 -7.91 12.07
C ILE A 75 -13.79 -6.65 12.86
N ASN A 76 -13.38 -5.60 12.17
CA ASN A 76 -12.84 -4.40 12.78
C ASN A 76 -13.61 -3.15 12.33
N LYS A 77 -14.78 -2.94 12.92
CA LYS A 77 -15.67 -1.80 12.62
C LYS A 77 -15.03 -0.45 12.96
N ASN A 78 -13.94 -0.45 13.74
CA ASN A 78 -13.23 0.75 14.18
C ASN A 78 -12.02 1.11 13.29
N LEU A 79 -11.85 0.46 12.14
CA LEU A 79 -10.84 0.84 11.16
C LEU A 79 -11.21 2.17 10.52
N ASN A 80 -10.58 3.24 10.99
CA ASN A 80 -10.74 4.58 10.47
C ASN A 80 -9.52 4.95 9.63
N TYR A 81 -9.55 4.59 8.34
CA TYR A 81 -8.61 5.12 7.37
C TYR A 81 -9.24 6.30 6.64
N ASP A 82 -8.52 7.42 6.64
CA ASP A 82 -8.89 8.58 5.84
C ASP A 82 -8.09 8.60 4.54
N SER A 83 -8.77 8.98 3.48
CA SER A 83 -8.13 9.26 2.19
C SER A 83 -7.69 10.71 2.18
N LEU A 84 -6.40 10.95 2.02
CA LEU A 84 -5.78 12.26 2.08
C LEU A 84 -5.06 12.56 0.78
N ILE A 85 -5.14 13.82 0.35
CA ILE A 85 -4.42 14.28 -0.85
C ILE A 85 -3.48 15.40 -0.41
N TYR A 86 -2.20 15.24 -0.76
CA TYR A 86 -1.18 16.25 -0.54
C TYR A 86 -0.62 16.72 -1.88
N GLU A 87 -0.33 18.00 -1.96
CA GLU A 87 0.33 18.63 -3.11
C GLU A 87 1.67 19.18 -2.66
N GLY A 88 2.67 19.05 -3.51
CA GLY A 88 3.99 19.58 -3.25
C GLY A 88 4.75 19.76 -4.55
N PHE A 89 5.93 20.34 -4.41
CA PHE A 89 6.84 20.53 -5.54
C PHE A 89 8.11 19.72 -5.32
N GLY A 90 8.47 18.94 -6.32
CA GLY A 90 9.74 18.23 -6.37
C GLY A 90 10.85 19.08 -6.99
N PRO A 91 11.99 18.45 -7.29
CA PRO A 91 13.09 19.11 -7.98
C PRO A 91 12.62 19.75 -9.29
N GLU A 92 13.22 20.89 -9.64
CA GLU A 92 12.91 21.63 -10.87
C GLU A 92 11.45 22.09 -10.99
N LYS A 93 10.80 22.31 -9.85
CA LYS A 93 9.41 22.79 -9.77
C LYS A 93 8.38 21.79 -10.35
N ILE A 94 8.70 20.50 -10.36
CA ILE A 94 7.75 19.48 -10.78
C ILE A 94 6.65 19.37 -9.72
N ALA A 95 5.39 19.52 -10.13
CA ALA A 95 4.25 19.34 -9.24
C ALA A 95 4.04 17.85 -8.93
N ILE A 96 3.88 17.53 -7.66
CA ILE A 96 3.64 16.15 -7.19
C ILE A 96 2.33 16.12 -6.41
N ILE A 97 1.45 15.18 -6.78
CA ILE A 97 0.23 14.90 -6.03
C ILE A 97 0.39 13.53 -5.36
N ILE A 98 0.14 13.49 -4.06
CA ILE A 98 0.26 12.27 -3.27
C ILE A 98 -1.11 11.89 -2.72
N GLU A 99 -1.59 10.72 -3.10
CA GLU A 99 -2.77 10.12 -2.50
C GLU A 99 -2.31 9.18 -1.40
N ALA A 100 -2.85 9.37 -0.19
CA ALA A 100 -2.48 8.58 0.96
C ALA A 100 -3.71 8.05 1.70
N LEU A 101 -3.57 6.83 2.21
CA LEU A 101 -4.53 6.24 3.15
C LEU A 101 -3.85 6.19 4.53
N SER A 102 -4.49 6.79 5.52
CA SER A 102 -3.90 6.88 6.85
C SER A 102 -4.95 6.77 7.95
N ASP A 103 -4.57 6.10 9.03
CA ASP A 103 -5.29 6.07 10.30
C ASP A 103 -4.88 7.22 11.22
N ASN A 104 -3.83 7.97 10.87
CA ASN A 104 -3.32 9.10 11.63
C ASN A 104 -2.79 10.18 10.66
N LYS A 105 -3.63 11.17 10.38
CA LYS A 105 -3.30 12.21 9.42
C LYS A 105 -2.14 13.10 9.85
N ASN A 106 -1.94 13.32 11.15
CA ASN A 106 -0.83 14.12 11.66
C ASN A 106 0.51 13.42 11.42
N ARG A 107 0.58 12.12 11.67
CA ARG A 107 1.78 11.31 11.40
C ARG A 107 2.10 11.28 9.91
N THR A 108 1.10 11.08 9.07
CA THR A 108 1.27 11.02 7.62
C THR A 108 1.75 12.37 7.08
N ALA A 109 1.15 13.48 7.50
CA ALA A 109 1.58 14.81 7.11
C ALA A 109 3.03 15.09 7.51
N SER A 110 3.41 14.71 8.73
CA SER A 110 4.78 14.86 9.23
C SER A 110 5.78 14.03 8.42
N ASN A 111 5.43 12.79 8.10
CA ASN A 111 6.28 11.90 7.30
C ASN A 111 6.48 12.44 5.88
N ILE A 112 5.42 12.91 5.24
CA ILE A 112 5.48 13.47 3.89
C ILE A 112 6.35 14.73 3.90
N ARG A 113 6.15 15.62 4.87
CA ARG A 113 6.96 16.85 5.01
C ARG A 113 8.44 16.52 5.17
N THR A 114 8.77 15.54 6.00
CA THR A 114 10.14 15.11 6.23
C THR A 114 10.79 14.60 4.94
N ILE A 115 10.06 13.81 4.14
CA ILE A 115 10.56 13.28 2.87
C ILE A 115 10.81 14.42 1.88
N PHE A 116 9.88 15.36 1.75
CA PHE A 116 10.06 16.52 0.87
C PHE A 116 11.26 17.40 1.29
N GLN A 117 11.45 17.61 2.57
CA GLN A 117 12.61 18.37 3.09
C GLN A 117 13.93 17.67 2.83
N LYS A 118 13.97 16.33 2.93
CA LYS A 118 15.17 15.53 2.74
C LYS A 118 15.64 15.48 1.28
N PHE A 119 14.71 15.44 0.34
CA PHE A 119 15.02 15.25 -1.07
C PHE A 119 14.80 16.50 -1.93
N GLY A 120 14.50 17.63 -1.31
CA GLY A 120 14.24 18.90 -2.00
C GLY A 120 12.83 19.05 -2.46
#